data_09d58b7ec9cc75439890811bcd98f23a
#
_entry.id   09d58b7ec9cc75439890811bcd98f23a
#
_cell.length_a   1.000
_cell.length_b   1.000
_cell.length_c   1.000
_cell.angle_alpha   90.00
_cell.angle_beta   90.00
_cell.angle_gamma   90.00
#
_symmetry.space_group_name_H-M   'P 1'
#
loop_
_entity.id
_entity.type
_entity.pdbx_description
1 polymer ?
#
loop_
_entity_poly.entity_id
_entity_poly.type
_entity_poly.pdbx_seq_one_letter_code
_entity_poly.pdbx_strand_id
1 'polypeptide(L)'
;MSIIHKLKLILMKSAKNYKISMTRILAGVSLAFFASGIATAANESSSPHADAIESILQQKAINGKVLDAAGEPIIGANVIVKGTTNGTITDIDGNFTLNVPSECILQVSYIGFNTQEVKVTSTTNNITVNLKEDTETLEEVVVVGYGTQKKVNLSGSLSTINVSELTESRPITNVSHALSGLAAGVSVQMSSNQPGNDDASIKVRGQGTLNDSSPLVIIDGAEASINTVNPQDIETMTVLKDAASSAIYGSRAANGVILITTKQGKSGKIKLDYNGYVSFTSPSIPSSMDPVSNYADYMEYINEGYRNSGMAEKFSAQTIQEWRDNEGKDALRYPNSNWIDDTFNNSVSHNHVISMSGGSEKIRFYSSFGYQNNPGVMDNTGFEKYSGRLNITADIKPWLTLGAYVNGYVSNMDPAAKYTDDSSTSTSVDDVFTYASATTPGMVFQAPDGRFGAMNNPEDDAQSAVNNPLVRLNQVAGNIAKHNLRTRFVATLKPFKGFSITGSYSYDVVDEERKRKPVILEQWNFRDELITRTTEGKSSIMNYDGKTQRYFNDVVARYENRFINDQLGLNAMIGASQERYAEFNLQMQQNSD
;
A
#
# COMPACT_ATOMS: atom_id res chain seq x y z
N MET A 1 43.40 -27.04 5.35
CA MET A 1 42.07 -26.47 5.57
C MET A 1 42.21 -24.96 5.61
N SER A 2 41.85 -24.30 4.51
CA SER A 2 42.23 -22.92 4.17
C SER A 2 41.57 -21.88 5.08
N ILE A 3 42.27 -20.78 5.31
CA ILE A 3 41.80 -19.58 6.05
C ILE A 3 40.44 -19.10 5.51
N ILE A 4 40.18 -19.27 4.21
CA ILE A 4 38.92 -18.96 3.54
C ILE A 4 37.75 -19.80 4.11
N HIS A 5 37.97 -21.05 4.50
CA HIS A 5 36.93 -21.91 5.07
C HIS A 5 36.54 -21.46 6.49
N LYS A 6 37.52 -20.99 7.29
CA LYS A 6 37.25 -20.42 8.62
C LYS A 6 36.52 -19.06 8.56
N LEU A 7 36.87 -18.19 7.61
CA LEU A 7 36.16 -16.94 7.40
C LEU A 7 34.70 -17.16 6.94
N LYS A 8 34.48 -18.15 6.06
CA LYS A 8 33.14 -18.53 5.59
C LYS A 8 32.25 -19.04 6.75
N LEU A 9 32.83 -19.84 7.67
CA LEU A 9 32.10 -20.31 8.86
C LEU A 9 31.79 -19.20 9.88
N ILE A 10 32.68 -18.22 10.02
CA ILE A 10 32.48 -17.07 10.92
C ILE A 10 31.41 -16.13 10.34
N LEU A 11 31.45 -15.86 9.03
CA LEU A 11 30.44 -15.04 8.34
C LEU A 11 29.06 -15.70 8.33
N MET A 12 28.98 -17.02 8.11
CA MET A 12 27.71 -17.76 8.18
C MET A 12 27.14 -17.84 9.60
N LYS A 13 27.99 -17.95 10.64
CA LYS A 13 27.53 -17.88 12.03
C LYS A 13 27.06 -16.49 12.43
N SER A 14 27.75 -15.44 11.97
CA SER A 14 27.34 -14.04 12.20
C SER A 14 26.01 -13.74 11.52
N ALA A 15 25.82 -14.12 10.26
CA ALA A 15 24.56 -13.93 9.52
C ALA A 15 23.39 -14.69 10.15
N LYS A 16 23.62 -15.93 10.63
CA LYS A 16 22.58 -16.75 11.26
C LYS A 16 22.15 -16.18 12.63
N ASN A 17 23.08 -15.63 13.39
CA ASN A 17 22.77 -14.97 14.66
C ASN A 17 22.06 -13.63 14.49
N TYR A 18 22.33 -12.89 13.40
CA TYR A 18 21.65 -11.64 13.09
C TYR A 18 20.18 -11.87 12.66
N LYS A 19 19.91 -12.91 11.84
CA LYS A 19 18.52 -13.29 11.46
C LYS A 19 17.66 -13.66 12.68
N ILE A 20 18.21 -14.41 13.62
CA ILE A 20 17.49 -14.80 14.84
C ILE A 20 17.21 -13.60 15.75
N SER A 21 18.10 -12.61 15.75
CA SER A 21 17.93 -11.38 16.55
C SER A 21 16.84 -10.47 16.01
N MET A 22 16.76 -10.27 14.70
CA MET A 22 15.81 -9.33 14.09
C MET A 22 14.35 -9.85 14.12
N THR A 23 14.16 -11.12 13.85
CA THR A 23 12.83 -11.78 13.97
C THR A 23 12.36 -11.82 15.43
N ARG A 24 13.27 -11.99 16.39
CA ARG A 24 12.94 -11.95 17.83
C ARG A 24 12.65 -10.52 18.33
N ILE A 25 13.28 -9.49 17.77
CA ILE A 25 13.00 -8.08 18.11
C ILE A 25 11.63 -7.67 17.59
N LEU A 26 11.27 -7.98 16.33
CA LEU A 26 9.93 -7.69 15.80
C LEU A 26 8.84 -8.47 16.53
N ALA A 27 9.03 -9.77 16.78
CA ALA A 27 8.09 -10.60 17.54
C ALA A 27 8.04 -10.22 19.03
N GLY A 28 9.16 -9.83 19.63
CA GLY A 28 9.24 -9.43 21.04
C GLY A 28 8.59 -8.10 21.32
N VAL A 29 8.71 -7.12 20.43
CA VAL A 29 8.05 -5.82 20.56
C VAL A 29 6.52 -5.97 20.36
N SER A 30 6.07 -6.85 19.47
CA SER A 30 4.63 -7.10 19.28
C SER A 30 4.01 -7.88 20.44
N LEU A 31 4.71 -8.86 21.02
CA LEU A 31 4.17 -9.70 22.12
C LEU A 31 4.20 -8.98 23.50
N ALA A 32 5.19 -8.14 23.76
CA ALA A 32 5.29 -7.42 25.03
C ALA A 32 4.17 -6.37 25.21
N PHE A 33 3.66 -5.79 24.12
CA PHE A 33 2.54 -4.84 24.17
C PHE A 33 1.16 -5.52 24.28
N PHE A 34 0.99 -6.73 23.76
CA PHE A 34 -0.27 -7.48 23.93
C PHE A 34 -0.47 -8.01 25.35
N ALA A 35 0.63 -8.34 26.06
CA ALA A 35 0.55 -8.88 27.41
C ALA A 35 0.26 -7.84 28.51
N SER A 36 0.58 -6.56 28.29
CA SER A 36 0.36 -5.48 29.27
C SER A 36 -1.02 -4.83 29.19
N GLY A 37 -1.75 -5.02 28.10
CA GLY A 37 -3.08 -4.42 27.90
C GLY A 37 -4.26 -5.22 28.48
N ILE A 38 -4.07 -6.48 28.84
CA ILE A 38 -5.16 -7.38 29.26
C ILE A 38 -5.37 -7.39 30.80
N ALA A 39 -4.44 -6.83 31.58
CA ALA A 39 -4.47 -6.95 33.05
C ALA A 39 -5.33 -5.91 33.80
N THR A 40 -5.99 -4.95 33.12
CA THR A 40 -6.77 -3.89 33.80
C THR A 40 -8.25 -3.82 33.42
N ALA A 41 -8.79 -4.79 32.66
CA ALA A 41 -10.19 -4.79 32.22
C ALA A 41 -11.11 -5.79 32.96
N ALA A 42 -10.70 -6.30 34.11
CA ALA A 42 -11.52 -7.19 34.90
C ALA A 42 -11.77 -6.60 36.31
N ASN A 43 -12.68 -5.64 36.39
CA ASN A 43 -13.55 -5.40 37.53
C ASN A 43 -14.46 -4.20 37.22
N GLU A 44 -15.68 -4.49 36.84
CA GLU A 44 -16.91 -3.81 37.21
C GLU A 44 -18.05 -4.41 36.39
N SER A 45 -18.63 -5.49 36.93
CA SER A 45 -19.97 -5.95 36.57
C SER A 45 -20.94 -5.40 37.58
N SER A 46 -21.56 -4.27 37.30
CA SER A 46 -22.78 -3.84 37.96
C SER A 46 -23.93 -3.87 36.95
N SER A 47 -24.92 -4.67 37.23
CA SER A 47 -26.15 -4.86 36.46
C SER A 47 -26.96 -3.57 36.39
N PRO A 48 -27.38 -3.08 35.22
CA PRO A 48 -28.34 -1.99 35.13
C PRO A 48 -29.72 -2.55 34.76
N HIS A 49 -30.47 -3.10 35.70
CA HIS A 49 -31.84 -3.52 35.42
C HIS A 49 -32.92 -3.00 36.40
N ALA A 50 -32.56 -2.09 37.31
CA ALA A 50 -33.55 -1.50 38.24
C ALA A 50 -33.98 -0.08 37.89
N ASP A 51 -33.12 0.73 37.25
CA ASP A 51 -33.39 2.16 37.02
C ASP A 51 -34.18 2.48 35.73
N ALA A 52 -34.36 1.49 34.84
CA ALA A 52 -35.02 1.72 33.54
C ALA A 52 -36.57 1.79 33.65
N ILE A 53 -37.18 1.35 34.75
CA ILE A 53 -38.64 1.33 34.89
C ILE A 53 -39.20 2.60 35.55
N GLU A 54 -38.39 3.30 36.36
CA GLU A 54 -38.84 4.53 37.04
C GLU A 54 -38.76 5.78 36.11
N SER A 55 -37.94 5.76 35.07
CA SER A 55 -37.78 6.89 34.12
C SER A 55 -38.88 6.98 33.06
N ILE A 56 -39.71 5.96 32.89
CA ILE A 56 -40.80 5.94 31.89
C ILE A 56 -42.04 6.72 32.41
N LEU A 57 -42.14 7.02 33.68
CA LEU A 57 -43.36 7.62 34.29
C LEU A 57 -43.35 9.16 34.34
N GLN A 58 -42.27 9.87 33.93
CA GLN A 58 -42.22 11.34 33.87
C GLN A 58 -41.63 11.85 32.57
N GLN A 59 -42.18 11.43 31.45
CA GLN A 59 -41.84 12.07 30.16
C GLN A 59 -42.66 13.33 29.97
N LYS A 60 -41.99 14.39 29.56
CA LYS A 60 -42.56 15.70 29.28
C LYS A 60 -42.29 16.08 27.81
N ALA A 61 -43.32 16.54 27.13
CA ALA A 61 -43.14 17.11 25.79
C ALA A 61 -42.54 18.52 25.90
N ILE A 62 -41.42 18.74 25.21
CA ILE A 62 -40.77 20.02 25.07
C ILE A 62 -40.89 20.47 23.63
N ASN A 63 -41.32 21.72 23.46
CA ASN A 63 -41.32 22.41 22.20
C ASN A 63 -40.10 23.36 22.14
N GLY A 64 -39.47 23.46 20.98
CA GLY A 64 -38.38 24.37 20.83
C GLY A 64 -38.20 24.86 19.41
N LYS A 65 -37.37 25.87 19.26
CA LYS A 65 -36.99 26.43 17.98
C LYS A 65 -35.48 26.58 17.88
N VAL A 66 -34.93 26.21 16.74
CA VAL A 66 -33.51 26.34 16.44
C VAL A 66 -33.31 27.42 15.40
N LEU A 67 -32.50 28.41 15.74
CA LEU A 67 -32.19 29.57 14.92
C LEU A 67 -30.69 29.68 14.70
N ASP A 68 -30.30 30.40 13.66
CA ASP A 68 -28.90 30.83 13.45
C ASP A 68 -28.58 32.15 14.19
N ALA A 69 -27.38 32.67 14.01
CA ALA A 69 -26.92 33.92 14.61
C ALA A 69 -27.65 35.15 14.01
N ALA A 70 -28.25 35.05 12.84
CA ALA A 70 -29.06 36.10 12.20
C ALA A 70 -30.55 36.03 12.62
N GLY A 71 -30.95 34.96 13.34
CA GLY A 71 -32.32 34.73 13.76
C GLY A 71 -33.16 33.97 12.72
N GLU A 72 -32.54 33.40 11.68
CA GLU A 72 -33.22 32.58 10.69
C GLU A 72 -33.40 31.13 11.17
N PRO A 73 -34.51 30.46 10.81
CA PRO A 73 -34.78 29.10 11.26
C PRO A 73 -33.84 28.08 10.58
N ILE A 74 -33.27 27.15 11.36
CA ILE A 74 -32.45 26.07 10.86
C ILE A 74 -33.30 24.82 10.65
N ILE A 75 -33.46 24.42 9.38
CA ILE A 75 -34.25 23.26 8.95
C ILE A 75 -33.41 21.99 9.05
N GLY A 76 -33.94 20.92 9.63
CA GLY A 76 -33.26 19.62 9.72
C GLY A 76 -32.15 19.56 10.77
N ALA A 77 -32.09 20.50 11.72
CA ALA A 77 -31.18 20.39 12.86
C ALA A 77 -31.54 19.18 13.72
N ASN A 78 -30.54 18.41 14.11
CA ASN A 78 -30.70 17.22 14.94
C ASN A 78 -30.75 17.62 16.42
N VAL A 79 -31.80 17.20 17.12
CA VAL A 79 -32.03 17.45 18.56
C VAL A 79 -32.14 16.12 19.29
N ILE A 80 -31.17 15.77 20.10
CA ILE A 80 -31.12 14.50 20.82
C ILE A 80 -30.94 14.70 22.33
N VAL A 81 -31.48 13.80 23.11
CA VAL A 81 -31.18 13.72 24.56
C VAL A 81 -29.80 13.07 24.72
N LYS A 82 -28.86 13.83 25.27
CA LYS A 82 -27.45 13.43 25.41
C LYS A 82 -27.31 12.04 26.09
N GLY A 83 -26.58 11.14 25.42
CA GLY A 83 -26.34 9.79 25.89
C GLY A 83 -27.46 8.78 25.60
N THR A 84 -28.49 9.15 24.81
CA THR A 84 -29.60 8.29 24.41
C THR A 84 -29.81 8.32 22.90
N THR A 85 -30.66 7.43 22.39
CA THR A 85 -31.12 7.45 20.98
C THR A 85 -32.42 8.24 20.79
N ASN A 86 -32.95 8.87 21.87
CA ASN A 86 -34.15 9.66 21.81
C ASN A 86 -33.88 11.04 21.21
N GLY A 87 -34.42 11.32 20.03
CA GLY A 87 -34.18 12.57 19.31
C GLY A 87 -35.21 12.84 18.23
N THR A 88 -35.16 14.06 17.68
CA THR A 88 -35.97 14.55 16.57
C THR A 88 -35.18 15.49 15.70
N ILE A 89 -35.74 15.90 14.56
CA ILE A 89 -35.20 16.93 13.67
C ILE A 89 -36.14 18.13 13.61
N THR A 90 -35.60 19.33 13.33
CA THR A 90 -36.39 20.54 13.18
C THR A 90 -37.13 20.56 11.84
N ASP A 91 -38.33 21.17 11.85
CA ASP A 91 -39.17 21.42 10.66
C ASP A 91 -38.69 22.63 9.82
N ILE A 92 -39.48 22.99 8.79
CA ILE A 92 -39.18 24.11 7.87
C ILE A 92 -39.13 25.47 8.55
N ASP A 93 -39.78 25.63 9.71
CA ASP A 93 -39.79 26.84 10.53
C ASP A 93 -38.77 26.78 11.68
N GLY A 94 -37.92 25.72 11.70
CA GLY A 94 -36.92 25.46 12.74
C GLY A 94 -37.50 24.93 14.05
N ASN A 95 -38.79 24.57 14.11
CA ASN A 95 -39.42 24.06 15.34
C ASN A 95 -39.20 22.56 15.52
N PHE A 96 -39.17 22.14 16.76
CA PHE A 96 -39.15 20.72 17.13
C PHE A 96 -40.03 20.44 18.34
N THR A 97 -40.50 19.19 18.45
CA THR A 97 -41.16 18.64 19.65
C THR A 97 -40.49 17.34 19.99
N LEU A 98 -40.08 17.19 21.26
CA LEU A 98 -39.44 15.99 21.76
C LEU A 98 -39.91 15.63 23.16
N ASN A 99 -40.25 14.37 23.38
CA ASN A 99 -40.58 13.85 24.70
C ASN A 99 -39.30 13.49 25.45
N VAL A 100 -39.08 14.13 26.59
CA VAL A 100 -37.82 14.01 27.34
C VAL A 100 -38.07 13.78 28.81
N PRO A 101 -37.14 13.19 29.57
CA PRO A 101 -37.17 13.15 31.02
C PRO A 101 -37.25 14.54 31.64
N SER A 102 -37.81 14.67 32.86
CA SER A 102 -38.01 15.97 33.53
C SER A 102 -36.72 16.78 33.72
N GLU A 103 -35.58 16.09 33.80
CA GLU A 103 -34.24 16.69 33.80
C GLU A 103 -33.34 15.95 32.79
N CYS A 104 -32.85 16.67 31.80
CA CYS A 104 -31.93 16.13 30.77
C CYS A 104 -31.07 17.24 30.14
N ILE A 105 -30.12 16.84 29.35
CA ILE A 105 -29.34 17.75 28.48
C ILE A 105 -29.76 17.43 27.05
N LEU A 106 -30.27 18.42 26.33
CA LEU A 106 -30.46 18.34 24.89
C LEU A 106 -29.16 18.73 24.19
N GLN A 107 -28.76 17.94 23.22
CA GLN A 107 -27.67 18.24 22.31
C GLN A 107 -28.26 18.57 20.95
N VAL A 108 -28.06 19.83 20.50
CA VAL A 108 -28.54 20.33 19.21
C VAL A 108 -27.36 20.50 18.27
N SER A 109 -27.42 19.88 17.10
CA SER A 109 -26.35 19.90 16.11
C SER A 109 -26.91 20.06 14.69
N TYR A 110 -26.15 20.77 13.85
CA TYR A 110 -26.42 20.93 12.42
C TYR A 110 -25.12 21.08 11.65
N ILE A 111 -25.10 20.63 10.40
CA ILE A 111 -23.89 20.68 9.54
C ILE A 111 -23.48 22.15 9.34
N GLY A 112 -22.24 22.49 9.66
CA GLY A 112 -21.72 23.87 9.57
C GLY A 112 -21.96 24.74 10.80
N PHE A 113 -22.49 24.16 11.90
CA PHE A 113 -22.75 24.87 13.15
C PHE A 113 -22.15 24.17 14.34
N ASN A 114 -21.72 24.93 15.34
CA ASN A 114 -21.22 24.42 16.61
C ASN A 114 -22.33 23.74 17.39
N THR A 115 -22.11 22.47 17.79
CA THR A 115 -23.04 21.73 18.63
C THR A 115 -23.27 22.44 19.95
N GLN A 116 -24.54 22.68 20.32
CA GLN A 116 -24.91 23.34 21.56
C GLN A 116 -25.61 22.38 22.52
N GLU A 117 -25.24 22.43 23.79
CA GLU A 117 -25.89 21.66 24.85
C GLU A 117 -26.80 22.59 25.69
N VAL A 118 -28.05 22.19 25.84
CA VAL A 118 -29.06 22.95 26.60
C VAL A 118 -29.61 22.10 27.73
N LYS A 119 -29.52 22.58 28.97
CA LYS A 119 -30.05 21.90 30.13
C LYS A 119 -31.56 22.13 30.22
N VAL A 120 -32.30 21.05 30.25
CA VAL A 120 -33.76 21.02 30.48
C VAL A 120 -34.04 20.72 31.93
N THR A 121 -34.93 21.49 32.54
CA THR A 121 -35.40 21.31 33.91
C THR A 121 -36.91 21.02 33.92
N SER A 122 -37.46 20.60 35.06
CA SER A 122 -38.88 20.29 35.23
C SER A 122 -39.82 21.45 34.87
N THR A 123 -39.36 22.71 34.91
CA THR A 123 -40.12 23.91 34.59
C THR A 123 -39.99 24.38 33.13
N THR A 124 -39.08 23.81 32.36
CA THR A 124 -38.79 24.24 30.98
C THR A 124 -39.82 23.65 30.00
N ASN A 125 -40.67 24.48 29.35
CA ASN A 125 -41.67 24.05 28.38
C ASN A 125 -41.29 24.41 26.93
N ASN A 126 -40.67 25.58 26.74
CA ASN A 126 -40.25 26.08 25.43
C ASN A 126 -38.74 26.43 25.46
N ILE A 127 -38.02 26.12 24.40
CA ILE A 127 -36.59 26.34 24.31
C ILE A 127 -36.26 26.98 22.94
N THR A 128 -35.54 28.08 22.95
CA THR A 128 -34.92 28.63 21.73
C THR A 128 -33.43 28.40 21.79
N VAL A 129 -32.89 27.75 20.77
CA VAL A 129 -31.47 27.45 20.64
C VAL A 129 -30.91 28.23 19.47
N ASN A 130 -29.96 29.10 19.72
CA ASN A 130 -29.27 29.85 18.66
C ASN A 130 -27.93 29.15 18.38
N LEU A 131 -27.84 28.45 17.27
CA LEU A 131 -26.58 27.83 16.86
C LEU A 131 -25.69 28.90 16.25
N LYS A 132 -24.44 28.89 16.65
CA LYS A 132 -23.40 29.72 16.02
C LYS A 132 -22.79 28.93 14.88
N GLU A 133 -22.63 29.58 13.74
CA GLU A 133 -21.89 28.99 12.63
C GLU A 133 -20.53 28.50 13.15
N ASP A 134 -20.18 27.31 12.77
CA ASP A 134 -18.83 26.79 12.97
C ASP A 134 -17.89 27.56 12.02
N THR A 135 -17.49 28.74 12.46
CA THR A 135 -16.46 29.54 11.78
C THR A 135 -15.07 28.98 12.00
N GLU A 136 -14.91 27.95 12.82
CA GLU A 136 -13.78 27.05 12.67
C GLU A 136 -14.02 26.24 11.36
N THR A 137 -13.91 26.89 10.21
CA THR A 137 -13.34 26.20 9.06
C THR A 137 -12.16 25.46 9.63
N LEU A 138 -12.21 24.12 9.60
CA LEU A 138 -11.03 23.30 9.86
C LEU A 138 -9.94 23.89 8.97
N GLU A 139 -9.12 24.79 9.56
CA GLU A 139 -8.04 25.42 8.82
C GLU A 139 -7.14 24.27 8.44
N GLU A 140 -7.32 23.78 7.21
CA GLU A 140 -6.57 22.67 6.67
C GLU A 140 -5.08 23.02 6.82
N VAL A 141 -4.48 22.41 7.84
CA VAL A 141 -3.08 22.61 8.15
C VAL A 141 -2.30 21.58 7.34
N VAL A 142 -1.47 22.07 6.45
CA VAL A 142 -0.63 21.23 5.61
C VAL A 142 0.77 21.18 6.21
N VAL A 143 1.32 19.99 6.31
CA VAL A 143 2.74 19.81 6.66
C VAL A 143 3.57 20.28 5.46
N VAL A 144 4.37 21.31 5.66
CA VAL A 144 5.26 21.85 4.64
C VAL A 144 6.67 21.88 5.23
N GLY A 145 7.49 20.98 4.74
CA GLY A 145 8.86 20.87 5.18
C GLY A 145 9.02 20.55 6.66
N TYR A 146 9.71 21.42 7.37
CA TYR A 146 9.97 21.27 8.80
C TYR A 146 8.86 21.87 9.68
N GLY A 147 7.67 22.12 9.14
CA GLY A 147 6.57 22.68 9.93
C GLY A 147 5.21 22.53 9.31
N THR A 148 4.21 22.96 10.04
CA THR A 148 2.82 23.00 9.57
C THR A 148 2.47 24.43 9.19
N GLN A 149 1.79 24.63 8.07
CA GLN A 149 1.27 25.92 7.64
C GLN A 149 -0.20 25.77 7.27
N LYS A 150 -0.99 26.84 7.49
CA LYS A 150 -2.36 26.87 7.02
C LYS A 150 -2.36 26.87 5.49
N LYS A 151 -3.17 26.03 4.88
CA LYS A 151 -3.29 25.90 3.41
C LYS A 151 -3.54 27.27 2.73
N VAL A 152 -4.32 28.13 3.39
CA VAL A 152 -4.63 29.48 2.93
C VAL A 152 -3.38 30.38 2.83
N ASN A 153 -2.36 30.12 3.63
CA ASN A 153 -1.11 30.91 3.66
C ASN A 153 -0.05 30.41 2.68
N LEU A 154 -0.34 29.31 1.97
CA LEU A 154 0.60 28.72 1.02
C LEU A 154 0.37 29.35 -0.37
N SER A 155 1.30 30.18 -0.80
CA SER A 155 1.29 30.79 -2.15
C SER A 155 1.68 29.81 -3.26
N GLY A 156 2.13 28.61 -2.90
CA GLY A 156 2.61 27.57 -3.82
C GLY A 156 1.52 26.64 -4.34
N SER A 157 1.75 26.05 -5.53
CA SER A 157 0.87 25.02 -6.11
C SER A 157 1.08 23.68 -5.39
N LEU A 158 0.15 23.30 -4.54
CA LEU A 158 0.15 22.03 -3.83
C LEU A 158 -1.16 21.27 -4.05
N SER A 159 -1.09 19.95 -3.91
CA SER A 159 -2.28 19.08 -3.84
C SER A 159 -2.18 18.23 -2.58
N THR A 160 -3.21 18.28 -1.75
CA THR A 160 -3.34 17.41 -0.57
C THR A 160 -4.40 16.36 -0.84
N ILE A 161 -4.09 15.13 -0.50
CA ILE A 161 -4.97 13.96 -0.63
C ILE A 161 -5.16 13.38 0.77
N ASN A 162 -6.40 13.24 1.19
CA ASN A 162 -6.75 12.49 2.39
C ASN A 162 -6.77 10.99 2.06
N VAL A 163 -5.68 10.30 2.39
CA VAL A 163 -5.53 8.88 2.07
C VAL A 163 -6.41 8.01 2.95
N SER A 164 -6.76 8.46 4.16
CA SER A 164 -7.68 7.72 5.03
C SER A 164 -9.06 7.54 4.38
N GLU A 165 -9.65 8.59 3.85
CA GLU A 165 -10.94 8.53 3.14
C GLU A 165 -10.84 7.67 1.86
N LEU A 166 -9.70 7.72 1.18
CA LEU A 166 -9.48 6.96 -0.03
C LEU A 166 -9.40 5.46 0.24
N THR A 167 -8.72 5.05 1.32
CA THR A 167 -8.60 3.63 1.72
C THR A 167 -9.90 3.04 2.23
N GLU A 168 -10.84 3.85 2.69
CA GLU A 168 -12.19 3.44 3.06
C GLU A 168 -13.08 3.19 1.83
N SER A 169 -12.85 3.92 0.73
CA SER A 169 -13.69 3.86 -0.47
C SER A 169 -13.24 2.82 -1.49
N ARG A 170 -11.95 2.48 -1.54
CA ARG A 170 -11.38 1.51 -2.48
C ARG A 170 -10.16 0.79 -1.91
N PRO A 171 -9.93 -0.49 -2.28
CA PRO A 171 -8.70 -1.19 -1.92
C PRO A 171 -7.50 -0.53 -2.59
N ILE A 172 -6.47 -0.23 -1.79
CA ILE A 172 -5.17 0.27 -2.26
C ILE A 172 -4.12 -0.73 -1.82
N THR A 173 -3.53 -1.42 -2.76
CA THR A 173 -2.48 -2.42 -2.51
C THR A 173 -1.09 -1.79 -2.39
N ASN A 174 -0.86 -0.70 -3.15
CA ASN A 174 0.42 -0.01 -3.24
C ASN A 174 0.21 1.51 -3.16
N VAL A 175 1.01 2.21 -2.34
CA VAL A 175 0.85 3.66 -2.10
C VAL A 175 1.12 4.47 -3.37
N SER A 176 2.07 4.03 -4.21
CA SER A 176 2.37 4.74 -5.46
C SER A 176 1.17 4.79 -6.42
N HIS A 177 0.31 3.76 -6.41
CA HIS A 177 -0.91 3.74 -7.21
C HIS A 177 -2.01 4.67 -6.67
N ALA A 178 -1.98 4.98 -5.37
CA ALA A 178 -2.97 5.86 -4.75
C ALA A 178 -2.99 7.27 -5.35
N LEU A 179 -1.85 7.72 -5.91
CA LEU A 179 -1.73 9.05 -6.52
C LEU A 179 -2.36 9.16 -7.91
N SER A 180 -2.65 8.02 -8.56
CA SER A 180 -3.17 8.01 -9.93
C SER A 180 -4.53 8.70 -10.03
N GLY A 181 -4.62 9.75 -10.83
CA GLY A 181 -5.85 10.52 -11.07
C GLY A 181 -6.28 11.45 -9.94
N LEU A 182 -5.56 11.50 -8.79
CA LEU A 182 -5.98 12.29 -7.62
C LEU A 182 -5.26 13.63 -7.48
N ALA A 183 -4.09 13.76 -8.06
CA ALA A 183 -3.33 15.01 -7.98
C ALA A 183 -3.11 15.59 -9.38
N ALA A 184 -3.71 16.75 -9.66
CA ALA A 184 -3.49 17.44 -10.94
C ALA A 184 -1.99 17.71 -11.16
N GLY A 185 -1.48 17.41 -12.37
CA GLY A 185 -0.07 17.58 -12.72
C GLY A 185 0.87 16.51 -12.14
N VAL A 186 0.33 15.39 -11.62
CA VAL A 186 1.08 14.20 -11.24
C VAL A 186 0.75 13.08 -12.23
N SER A 187 1.76 12.58 -12.91
CA SER A 187 1.67 11.41 -13.78
C SER A 187 2.15 10.17 -13.02
N VAL A 188 1.35 9.13 -13.05
CA VAL A 188 1.66 7.84 -12.43
C VAL A 188 1.63 6.78 -13.52
N GLN A 189 2.76 6.17 -13.78
CA GLN A 189 2.92 5.15 -14.81
C GLN A 189 3.32 3.83 -14.16
N MET A 190 2.51 2.82 -14.33
CA MET A 190 2.80 1.45 -13.92
C MET A 190 3.59 0.76 -15.04
N SER A 191 4.73 0.20 -14.71
CA SER A 191 5.55 -0.59 -15.65
C SER A 191 5.27 -2.09 -15.55
N SER A 192 4.77 -2.54 -14.42
CA SER A 192 4.39 -3.92 -14.17
C SER A 192 3.20 -3.96 -13.22
N ASN A 193 2.33 -4.96 -13.37
CA ASN A 193 1.26 -5.28 -12.42
C ASN A 193 1.56 -6.57 -11.63
N GLN A 194 2.79 -7.08 -11.72
CA GLN A 194 3.21 -8.24 -10.94
C GLN A 194 3.20 -7.86 -9.45
N PRO A 195 2.47 -8.58 -8.59
CA PRO A 195 2.44 -8.32 -7.17
C PRO A 195 3.85 -8.26 -6.56
N GLY A 196 4.14 -7.19 -5.80
CA GLY A 196 5.45 -6.95 -5.19
C GLY A 196 6.53 -6.36 -6.11
N ASN A 197 6.27 -6.26 -7.41
CA ASN A 197 7.08 -5.55 -8.41
C ASN A 197 6.22 -4.56 -9.22
N ASP A 198 5.19 -4.04 -8.58
CA ASP A 198 4.17 -3.15 -9.13
C ASP A 198 4.39 -1.69 -8.73
N ASP A 199 5.62 -1.31 -8.41
CA ASP A 199 5.96 0.06 -8.07
C ASP A 199 5.74 0.99 -9.28
N ALA A 200 4.92 2.03 -9.07
CA ALA A 200 4.65 2.99 -10.14
C ALA A 200 5.74 4.07 -10.22
N SER A 201 6.10 4.44 -11.44
CA SER A 201 6.91 5.61 -11.72
C SER A 201 6.06 6.87 -11.59
N ILE A 202 6.43 7.77 -10.69
CA ILE A 202 5.71 9.01 -10.40
C ILE A 202 6.52 10.17 -10.96
N LYS A 203 5.84 11.07 -11.70
CA LYS A 203 6.44 12.31 -12.21
C LYS A 203 5.54 13.49 -11.88
N VAL A 204 6.15 14.57 -11.39
CA VAL A 204 5.44 15.81 -11.07
C VAL A 204 5.73 16.85 -12.16
N ARG A 205 4.66 17.32 -12.82
CA ARG A 205 4.76 18.26 -13.97
C ARG A 205 5.57 17.74 -15.17
N GLY A 206 5.61 16.42 -15.34
CA GLY A 206 6.31 15.78 -16.47
C GLY A 206 7.78 15.49 -16.19
N GLN A 207 8.54 15.22 -17.26
CA GLN A 207 9.95 14.88 -17.20
C GLN A 207 10.79 16.13 -17.48
N GLY A 208 11.44 16.67 -16.46
CA GLY A 208 12.28 17.86 -16.56
C GLY A 208 13.78 17.57 -16.82
N THR A 209 14.18 16.31 -16.78
CA THR A 209 15.58 15.88 -16.96
C THR A 209 15.66 14.54 -17.68
N LEU A 210 16.76 14.28 -18.37
CA LEU A 210 17.07 12.97 -18.97
C LEU A 210 17.59 11.95 -17.94
N ASN A 211 17.98 12.43 -16.75
CA ASN A 211 18.39 11.60 -15.64
C ASN A 211 17.16 11.17 -14.81
N ASP A 212 17.36 10.79 -13.55
CA ASP A 212 16.27 10.46 -12.63
C ASP A 212 15.35 11.68 -12.46
N SER A 213 14.10 11.52 -12.86
CA SER A 213 13.03 12.52 -12.78
C SER A 213 12.02 12.22 -11.66
N SER A 214 12.35 11.29 -10.76
CA SER A 214 11.50 10.92 -9.64
C SER A 214 11.39 12.07 -8.62
N PRO A 215 10.20 12.31 -8.04
CA PRO A 215 10.06 13.28 -6.96
C PRO A 215 10.73 12.79 -5.68
N LEU A 216 11.16 13.72 -4.85
CA LEU A 216 11.65 13.41 -3.51
C LEU A 216 10.48 12.99 -2.61
N VAL A 217 10.54 11.82 -2.01
CA VAL A 217 9.51 11.33 -1.09
C VAL A 217 9.97 11.48 0.36
N ILE A 218 9.17 12.18 1.14
CA ILE A 218 9.43 12.42 2.58
C ILE A 218 8.30 11.81 3.39
N ILE A 219 8.62 10.87 4.26
CA ILE A 219 7.66 10.21 5.16
C ILE A 219 7.98 10.60 6.59
N ASP A 220 7.03 11.28 7.26
CA ASP A 220 7.18 11.79 8.62
C ASP A 220 8.48 12.62 8.82
N GLY A 221 8.88 13.37 7.76
CA GLY A 221 10.03 14.27 7.78
C GLY A 221 11.39 13.64 7.47
N ALA A 222 11.45 12.38 7.02
CA ALA A 222 12.68 11.77 6.52
C ALA A 222 12.46 11.11 5.15
N GLU A 223 13.47 11.15 4.28
CA GLU A 223 13.41 10.54 2.96
C GLU A 223 13.25 9.03 3.02
N ALA A 224 12.34 8.48 2.21
CA ALA A 224 12.13 7.05 2.06
C ALA A 224 11.44 6.70 0.75
N SER A 225 11.43 5.40 0.38
CA SER A 225 10.58 4.92 -0.71
C SER A 225 9.10 4.98 -0.31
N ILE A 226 8.25 5.41 -1.25
CA ILE A 226 6.80 5.60 -1.03
C ILE A 226 6.10 4.30 -0.60
N ASN A 227 6.56 3.14 -1.08
CA ASN A 227 5.94 1.84 -0.84
C ASN A 227 6.41 1.14 0.44
N THR A 228 7.25 1.81 1.26
CA THR A 228 7.66 1.27 2.56
C THR A 228 6.59 1.41 3.64
N VAL A 229 5.56 2.22 3.41
CA VAL A 229 4.44 2.45 4.33
C VAL A 229 3.21 1.69 3.88
N ASN A 230 2.45 1.15 4.83
CA ASN A 230 1.13 0.59 4.52
C ASN A 230 0.16 1.74 4.21
N PRO A 231 -0.62 1.69 3.11
CA PRO A 231 -1.60 2.72 2.77
C PRO A 231 -2.57 3.06 3.90
N GLN A 232 -2.95 2.07 4.69
CA GLN A 232 -3.85 2.21 5.84
C GLN A 232 -3.26 3.03 7.00
N ASP A 233 -1.92 3.17 7.06
CA ASP A 233 -1.22 3.95 8.07
C ASP A 233 -1.05 5.41 7.68
N ILE A 234 -1.39 5.79 6.45
CA ILE A 234 -1.24 7.16 5.95
C ILE A 234 -2.47 7.98 6.35
N GLU A 235 -2.24 9.16 6.89
CA GLU A 235 -3.29 10.17 7.15
C GLU A 235 -3.46 11.07 5.94
N THR A 236 -2.38 11.72 5.51
CA THR A 236 -2.39 12.65 4.37
C THR A 236 -1.17 12.48 3.48
N MET A 237 -1.36 12.81 2.21
CA MET A 237 -0.30 12.90 1.22
C MET A 237 -0.38 14.26 0.52
N THR A 238 0.71 15.02 0.56
CA THR A 238 0.79 16.35 -0.05
C THR A 238 1.87 16.37 -1.12
N VAL A 239 1.52 16.83 -2.31
CA VAL A 239 2.46 16.99 -3.42
C VAL A 239 2.81 18.47 -3.59
N LEU A 240 4.09 18.82 -3.37
CA LEU A 240 4.66 20.14 -3.63
C LEU A 240 5.16 20.17 -5.07
N LYS A 241 4.55 21.03 -5.89
CA LYS A 241 4.75 21.02 -7.35
C LYS A 241 5.64 22.14 -7.86
N ASP A 242 5.91 23.15 -7.04
CA ASP A 242 6.73 24.30 -7.44
C ASP A 242 7.96 24.48 -6.57
N ALA A 243 8.92 25.23 -7.12
CA ALA A 243 10.19 25.48 -6.46
C ALA A 243 10.06 26.29 -5.16
N ALA A 244 9.03 27.16 -5.04
CA ALA A 244 8.85 27.98 -3.84
C ALA A 244 8.43 27.11 -2.64
N SER A 245 7.48 26.19 -2.84
CA SER A 245 7.02 25.28 -1.79
C SER A 245 8.03 24.20 -1.45
N SER A 246 8.90 23.80 -2.39
CA SER A 246 9.90 22.76 -2.22
C SER A 246 11.32 23.27 -1.90
N ALA A 247 11.55 24.58 -1.89
CA ALA A 247 12.86 25.21 -1.70
C ALA A 247 13.65 24.75 -0.47
N ILE A 248 12.97 24.43 0.61
CA ILE A 248 13.60 23.96 1.86
C ILE A 248 14.28 22.60 1.75
N TYR A 249 13.95 21.82 0.71
CA TYR A 249 14.58 20.51 0.41
C TYR A 249 15.77 20.62 -0.55
N GLY A 250 16.09 21.85 -1.02
CA GLY A 250 17.22 22.14 -1.88
C GLY A 250 17.08 21.54 -3.27
N SER A 251 18.23 21.27 -3.93
CA SER A 251 18.29 20.77 -5.30
C SER A 251 17.63 19.41 -5.53
N ARG A 252 17.54 18.57 -4.50
CA ARG A 252 16.87 17.26 -4.57
C ARG A 252 15.36 17.36 -4.83
N ALA A 253 14.77 18.50 -4.54
CA ALA A 253 13.34 18.77 -4.75
C ALA A 253 13.03 19.34 -6.16
N ALA A 254 13.99 19.39 -7.06
CA ALA A 254 13.81 19.95 -8.40
C ALA A 254 12.68 19.27 -9.20
N ASN A 255 12.46 17.98 -8.97
CA ASN A 255 11.41 17.17 -9.60
C ASN A 255 10.10 17.13 -8.78
N GLY A 256 9.94 18.04 -7.80
CA GLY A 256 8.82 18.03 -6.87
C GLY A 256 9.07 17.20 -5.61
N VAL A 257 8.17 17.35 -4.64
CA VAL A 257 8.25 16.62 -3.35
C VAL A 257 6.90 16.01 -3.02
N ILE A 258 6.91 14.76 -2.57
CA ILE A 258 5.73 14.08 -2.01
C ILE A 258 5.94 13.96 -0.51
N LEU A 259 5.10 14.65 0.27
CA LEU A 259 5.09 14.59 1.71
C LEU A 259 4.03 13.60 2.17
N ILE A 260 4.41 12.61 2.94
CA ILE A 260 3.50 11.63 3.53
C ILE A 260 3.51 11.81 5.04
N THR A 261 2.32 12.05 5.59
CA THR A 261 2.11 12.09 7.03
C THR A 261 1.35 10.84 7.43
N THR A 262 1.89 10.10 8.40
CA THR A 262 1.25 8.89 8.90
C THR A 262 0.37 9.19 10.10
N LYS A 263 -0.58 8.29 10.37
CA LYS A 263 -1.49 8.39 11.50
C LYS A 263 -0.75 8.51 12.83
N GLN A 264 -1.19 9.44 13.65
CA GLN A 264 -0.62 9.74 14.95
C GLN A 264 -1.61 9.41 16.07
N GLY A 265 -1.09 9.16 17.26
CA GLY A 265 -1.92 9.01 18.44
C GLY A 265 -2.59 10.33 18.82
N LYS A 266 -3.86 10.26 19.23
CA LYS A 266 -4.63 11.38 19.78
C LYS A 266 -4.90 11.13 21.26
N SER A 267 -5.00 12.19 22.06
CA SER A 267 -5.43 12.06 23.45
C SER A 267 -6.87 11.58 23.53
N GLY A 268 -7.16 10.68 24.47
CA GLY A 268 -8.48 10.12 24.65
C GLY A 268 -8.45 8.62 24.92
N LYS A 269 -9.65 8.00 24.91
CA LYS A 269 -9.80 6.56 25.09
C LYS A 269 -9.09 5.80 23.96
N ILE A 270 -8.58 4.64 24.29
CA ILE A 270 -7.97 3.74 23.30
C ILE A 270 -9.05 3.30 22.32
N LYS A 271 -8.77 3.47 21.04
CA LYS A 271 -9.56 2.98 19.92
C LYS A 271 -8.81 1.81 19.29
N LEU A 272 -9.53 0.74 19.00
CA LEU A 272 -9.08 -0.40 18.23
C LEU A 272 -9.86 -0.42 16.92
N ASP A 273 -9.16 -0.35 15.81
CA ASP A 273 -9.76 -0.36 14.49
C ASP A 273 -9.24 -1.57 13.71
N TYR A 274 -10.13 -2.24 13.00
CA TYR A 274 -9.80 -3.29 12.05
C TYR A 274 -10.28 -2.86 10.67
N ASN A 275 -9.37 -2.93 9.69
CA ASN A 275 -9.68 -2.74 8.28
C ASN A 275 -9.22 -3.96 7.50
N GLY A 276 -10.11 -4.56 6.73
CA GLY A 276 -9.77 -5.71 5.90
C GLY A 276 -10.62 -5.73 4.64
N TYR A 277 -10.04 -6.26 3.57
CA TYR A 277 -10.75 -6.51 2.33
C TYR A 277 -10.29 -7.81 1.68
N VAL A 278 -11.17 -8.36 0.86
CA VAL A 278 -10.90 -9.45 -0.08
C VAL A 278 -11.18 -8.91 -1.47
N SER A 279 -10.27 -9.13 -2.40
CA SER A 279 -10.38 -8.67 -3.79
C SER A 279 -10.30 -9.86 -4.74
N PHE A 280 -11.23 -9.92 -5.67
CA PHE A 280 -11.23 -10.88 -6.75
C PHE A 280 -10.71 -10.18 -8.00
N THR A 281 -9.62 -10.70 -8.55
CA THR A 281 -8.97 -10.17 -9.74
C THR A 281 -9.13 -11.16 -10.88
N SER A 282 -9.64 -10.69 -12.01
CA SER A 282 -9.74 -11.47 -13.24
C SER A 282 -8.94 -10.78 -14.33
N PRO A 283 -8.24 -11.51 -15.19
CA PRO A 283 -7.59 -10.95 -16.37
C PRO A 283 -8.65 -10.28 -17.27
N SER A 284 -8.37 -9.06 -17.72
CA SER A 284 -9.21 -8.37 -18.70
C SER A 284 -8.48 -8.35 -20.03
N ILE A 285 -8.76 -9.35 -20.88
CA ILE A 285 -8.12 -9.51 -22.18
C ILE A 285 -9.10 -9.02 -23.24
N PRO A 286 -8.74 -8.02 -24.06
CA PRO A 286 -9.60 -7.57 -25.15
C PRO A 286 -9.84 -8.69 -26.17
N SER A 287 -11.06 -8.82 -26.69
CA SER A 287 -11.40 -9.81 -27.71
C SER A 287 -10.56 -9.70 -29.00
N SER A 288 -9.96 -8.52 -29.24
CA SER A 288 -9.00 -8.32 -30.34
C SER A 288 -7.67 -9.04 -30.14
N MET A 289 -7.39 -9.52 -28.92
CA MET A 289 -6.20 -10.29 -28.56
C MET A 289 -6.51 -11.78 -28.38
N ASP A 290 -7.74 -12.21 -28.68
CA ASP A 290 -8.11 -13.62 -28.62
C ASP A 290 -7.38 -14.39 -29.73
N PRO A 291 -6.48 -15.34 -29.37
CA PRO A 291 -5.72 -16.06 -30.38
C PRO A 291 -6.58 -17.09 -31.09
N VAL A 292 -6.13 -17.48 -32.28
CA VAL A 292 -6.70 -18.65 -32.96
C VAL A 292 -6.38 -19.88 -32.12
N SER A 293 -7.37 -20.45 -31.47
CA SER A 293 -7.20 -21.61 -30.57
C SER A 293 -7.41 -22.96 -31.26
N ASN A 294 -8.10 -22.99 -32.42
CA ASN A 294 -8.21 -24.19 -33.25
C ASN A 294 -6.96 -24.36 -34.12
N TYR A 295 -6.24 -25.46 -33.93
CA TYR A 295 -4.98 -25.65 -34.63
C TYR A 295 -5.15 -25.96 -36.14
N ALA A 296 -6.22 -26.61 -36.55
CA ALA A 296 -6.48 -26.83 -37.98
C ALA A 296 -6.73 -25.50 -38.71
N ASP A 297 -7.50 -24.60 -38.09
CA ASP A 297 -7.73 -23.25 -38.64
C ASP A 297 -6.44 -22.43 -38.64
N TYR A 298 -5.61 -22.53 -37.59
CA TYR A 298 -4.30 -21.91 -37.55
C TYR A 298 -3.41 -22.36 -38.71
N MET A 299 -3.36 -23.68 -38.99
CA MET A 299 -2.59 -24.23 -40.10
C MET A 299 -3.08 -23.70 -41.46
N GLU A 300 -4.40 -23.56 -41.65
CA GLU A 300 -4.98 -22.98 -42.87
C GLU A 300 -4.61 -21.50 -43.04
N TYR A 301 -4.66 -20.69 -41.97
CA TYR A 301 -4.23 -19.28 -42.01
C TYR A 301 -2.74 -19.16 -42.35
N ILE A 302 -1.90 -20.00 -41.78
CA ILE A 302 -0.45 -20.00 -42.09
C ILE A 302 -0.25 -20.37 -43.57
N ASN A 303 -0.93 -21.42 -44.08
CA ASN A 303 -0.85 -21.81 -45.49
C ASN A 303 -1.36 -20.71 -46.44
N GLU A 304 -2.42 -19.99 -46.08
CA GLU A 304 -2.89 -18.84 -46.84
C GLU A 304 -1.81 -17.74 -46.90
N GLY A 305 -1.14 -17.43 -45.79
CA GLY A 305 -0.02 -16.50 -45.74
C GLY A 305 1.13 -16.92 -46.68
N TYR A 306 1.48 -18.20 -46.69
CA TYR A 306 2.51 -18.75 -47.57
C TYR A 306 2.09 -18.66 -49.05
N ARG A 307 0.85 -19.02 -49.40
CA ARG A 307 0.32 -18.84 -50.77
C ARG A 307 0.37 -17.39 -51.23
N ASN A 308 -0.06 -16.47 -50.37
CA ASN A 308 -0.07 -15.04 -50.68
C ASN A 308 1.35 -14.47 -50.87
N SER A 309 2.35 -15.10 -50.28
CA SER A 309 3.76 -14.75 -50.44
C SER A 309 4.44 -15.49 -51.60
N GLY A 310 3.71 -16.32 -52.37
CA GLY A 310 4.27 -17.09 -53.45
C GLY A 310 5.13 -18.28 -53.00
N MET A 311 5.01 -18.69 -51.76
CA MET A 311 5.73 -19.84 -51.20
C MET A 311 4.85 -21.10 -51.24
N ALA A 312 5.48 -22.27 -51.13
CA ALA A 312 4.76 -23.53 -50.98
C ALA A 312 4.08 -23.57 -49.61
N GLU A 313 2.92 -24.21 -49.55
CA GLU A 313 2.21 -24.41 -48.28
C GLU A 313 3.09 -25.13 -47.26
N LYS A 314 3.04 -24.68 -46.02
CA LYS A 314 3.81 -25.22 -44.90
C LYS A 314 3.22 -26.55 -44.41
N PHE A 315 1.90 -26.61 -44.28
CA PHE A 315 1.18 -27.75 -43.75
C PHE A 315 0.48 -28.51 -44.89
N SER A 316 0.59 -29.84 -44.89
CA SER A 316 -0.12 -30.67 -45.87
C SER A 316 -1.62 -30.70 -45.58
N ALA A 317 -2.42 -30.82 -46.64
CA ALA A 317 -3.87 -31.00 -46.53
C ALA A 317 -4.25 -32.25 -45.71
N GLN A 318 -3.41 -33.28 -45.74
CA GLN A 318 -3.60 -34.51 -44.98
C GLN A 318 -3.44 -34.22 -43.47
N THR A 319 -2.43 -33.49 -43.08
CA THR A 319 -2.19 -33.09 -41.66
C THR A 319 -3.34 -32.24 -41.13
N ILE A 320 -3.79 -31.25 -41.88
CA ILE A 320 -4.93 -30.41 -41.48
C ILE A 320 -6.19 -31.26 -41.28
N GLN A 321 -6.47 -32.19 -42.23
CA GLN A 321 -7.62 -33.07 -42.11
C GLN A 321 -7.53 -34.03 -40.94
N GLU A 322 -6.34 -34.57 -40.66
CA GLU A 322 -6.08 -35.41 -39.47
C GLU A 322 -6.43 -34.69 -38.17
N TRP A 323 -6.04 -33.41 -38.04
CA TRP A 323 -6.38 -32.60 -36.84
C TRP A 323 -7.89 -32.36 -36.76
N ARG A 324 -8.57 -32.04 -37.86
CA ARG A 324 -10.02 -31.87 -37.88
C ARG A 324 -10.78 -33.14 -37.50
N ASP A 325 -10.34 -34.29 -38.03
CA ASP A 325 -10.99 -35.58 -37.76
C ASP A 325 -10.83 -36.04 -36.30
N ASN A 326 -9.80 -35.58 -35.61
CA ASN A 326 -9.49 -35.95 -34.22
C ASN A 326 -9.77 -34.84 -33.20
N GLU A 327 -10.33 -33.76 -33.64
CA GLU A 327 -10.72 -32.64 -32.75
C GLU A 327 -11.62 -33.13 -31.61
N GLY A 328 -11.24 -32.82 -30.37
CA GLY A 328 -11.95 -33.19 -29.15
C GLY A 328 -11.93 -34.68 -28.79
N LYS A 329 -11.31 -35.56 -29.61
CA LYS A 329 -11.20 -36.99 -29.29
C LYS A 329 -9.99 -37.34 -28.43
N ASP A 330 -8.86 -36.71 -28.70
CA ASP A 330 -7.62 -36.90 -27.94
C ASP A 330 -6.89 -35.54 -27.84
N ALA A 331 -7.18 -34.80 -26.78
CA ALA A 331 -6.63 -33.47 -26.55
C ALA A 331 -5.11 -33.46 -26.28
N LEU A 332 -4.51 -34.60 -25.93
CA LEU A 332 -3.07 -34.68 -25.77
C LEU A 332 -2.34 -34.83 -27.11
N ARG A 333 -2.89 -35.61 -28.03
CA ARG A 333 -2.29 -35.85 -29.34
C ARG A 333 -2.65 -34.77 -30.35
N TYR A 334 -3.88 -34.24 -30.26
CA TYR A 334 -4.45 -33.25 -31.19
C TYR A 334 -4.96 -32.04 -30.40
N PRO A 335 -4.06 -31.29 -29.73
CA PRO A 335 -4.46 -30.18 -28.89
C PRO A 335 -4.99 -28.98 -29.69
N ASN A 336 -5.90 -28.25 -29.05
CA ASN A 336 -6.38 -26.94 -29.42
C ASN A 336 -6.28 -26.03 -28.17
N SER A 337 -5.10 -25.47 -27.93
CA SER A 337 -4.82 -24.71 -26.71
C SER A 337 -5.10 -23.21 -26.90
N ASN A 338 -5.84 -22.63 -25.97
CA ASN A 338 -5.93 -21.18 -25.83
C ASN A 338 -4.90 -20.73 -24.77
N TRP A 339 -3.72 -20.35 -25.21
CA TRP A 339 -2.61 -20.01 -24.34
C TRP A 339 -2.88 -18.82 -23.42
N ILE A 340 -3.74 -17.89 -23.84
CA ILE A 340 -4.13 -16.75 -23.02
C ILE A 340 -4.98 -17.24 -21.85
N ASP A 341 -6.02 -18.01 -22.11
CA ASP A 341 -6.90 -18.53 -21.05
C ASP A 341 -6.17 -19.51 -20.13
N ASP A 342 -5.23 -20.28 -20.68
CA ASP A 342 -4.45 -21.26 -19.93
C ASP A 342 -3.33 -20.64 -19.08
N THR A 343 -2.83 -19.45 -19.46
CA THR A 343 -1.74 -18.76 -18.75
C THR A 343 -2.26 -17.86 -17.63
N PHE A 344 -3.45 -17.27 -17.78
CA PHE A 344 -4.00 -16.31 -16.86
C PHE A 344 -5.17 -16.88 -16.06
N ASN A 345 -5.07 -16.80 -14.75
CA ASN A 345 -6.04 -17.33 -13.80
C ASN A 345 -6.73 -16.21 -13.01
N ASN A 346 -7.93 -16.49 -12.50
CA ASN A 346 -8.53 -15.63 -11.50
C ASN A 346 -7.76 -15.73 -10.19
N SER A 347 -7.58 -14.61 -9.52
CA SER A 347 -6.81 -14.51 -8.29
C SER A 347 -7.66 -13.90 -7.17
N VAL A 348 -7.46 -14.38 -5.95
CA VAL A 348 -8.10 -13.84 -4.75
C VAL A 348 -7.04 -13.30 -3.82
N SER A 349 -7.02 -11.99 -3.66
CA SER A 349 -6.12 -11.29 -2.73
C SER A 349 -6.86 -10.82 -1.50
N HIS A 350 -6.16 -10.72 -0.37
CA HIS A 350 -6.73 -10.18 0.86
C HIS A 350 -5.71 -9.36 1.64
N ASN A 351 -6.22 -8.40 2.40
CA ASN A 351 -5.45 -7.53 3.26
C ASN A 351 -6.17 -7.37 4.60
N HIS A 352 -5.42 -7.40 5.68
CA HIS A 352 -5.93 -7.25 7.04
C HIS A 352 -5.01 -6.31 7.81
N VAL A 353 -5.57 -5.24 8.38
CA VAL A 353 -4.83 -4.29 9.22
C VAL A 353 -5.59 -4.09 10.52
N ILE A 354 -4.91 -4.33 11.62
CA ILE A 354 -5.39 -3.99 12.96
C ILE A 354 -4.58 -2.79 13.42
N SER A 355 -5.26 -1.74 13.87
CA SER A 355 -4.61 -0.57 14.43
C SER A 355 -5.20 -0.17 15.77
N MET A 356 -4.36 0.41 16.62
CA MET A 356 -4.72 0.90 17.93
C MET A 356 -4.16 2.28 18.14
N SER A 357 -4.99 3.22 18.57
CA SER A 357 -4.59 4.60 18.83
C SER A 357 -5.21 5.10 20.11
N GLY A 358 -4.52 6.01 20.81
CA GLY A 358 -5.02 6.60 22.05
C GLY A 358 -3.92 7.25 22.85
N GLY A 359 -4.24 7.53 24.11
CA GLY A 359 -3.28 8.06 25.08
C GLY A 359 -3.86 9.13 25.98
N SER A 360 -2.99 9.67 26.83
CA SER A 360 -3.27 10.81 27.69
C SER A 360 -2.85 12.13 27.00
N GLU A 361 -3.09 13.26 27.66
CA GLU A 361 -2.55 14.54 27.22
C GLU A 361 -1.01 14.55 27.15
N LYS A 362 -0.35 13.71 27.96
CA LYS A 362 1.12 13.64 28.03
C LYS A 362 1.74 12.61 27.11
N ILE A 363 1.08 11.49 26.85
CA ILE A 363 1.62 10.40 26.03
C ILE A 363 0.52 9.95 25.09
N ARG A 364 0.82 9.97 23.79
CA ARG A 364 -0.07 9.54 22.71
C ARG A 364 0.65 8.50 21.87
N PHE A 365 -0.07 7.50 21.42
CA PHE A 365 0.48 6.45 20.58
C PHE A 365 -0.46 6.04 19.46
N TYR A 366 0.12 5.57 18.38
CA TYR A 366 -0.51 4.84 17.29
C TYR A 366 0.31 3.59 17.01
N SER A 367 -0.34 2.45 16.89
CA SER A 367 0.29 1.19 16.53
C SER A 367 -0.57 0.47 15.50
N SER A 368 0.07 -0.18 14.52
CA SER A 368 -0.63 -1.02 13.55
C SER A 368 0.16 -2.29 13.25
N PHE A 369 -0.58 -3.32 12.86
CA PHE A 369 -0.05 -4.55 12.28
C PHE A 369 -0.88 -4.88 11.04
N GLY A 370 -0.21 -5.11 9.91
CA GLY A 370 -0.82 -5.42 8.64
C GLY A 370 -0.32 -6.74 8.06
N TYR A 371 -1.21 -7.50 7.44
CA TYR A 371 -0.93 -8.67 6.64
C TYR A 371 -1.57 -8.53 5.26
N GLN A 372 -0.81 -8.75 4.23
CA GLN A 372 -1.25 -8.72 2.83
C GLN A 372 -0.82 -10.00 2.14
N ASN A 373 -1.75 -10.65 1.45
CA ASN A 373 -1.48 -11.73 0.53
C ASN A 373 -2.09 -11.37 -0.84
N ASN A 374 -1.27 -11.38 -1.86
CA ASN A 374 -1.64 -11.03 -3.22
C ASN A 374 -1.03 -12.04 -4.19
N PRO A 375 -1.70 -13.20 -4.41
CA PRO A 375 -1.32 -14.11 -5.49
C PRO A 375 -1.58 -13.42 -6.82
N GLY A 376 -0.63 -13.52 -7.76
CA GLY A 376 -0.80 -12.96 -9.10
C GLY A 376 -1.86 -13.69 -9.92
N VAL A 377 -2.15 -13.17 -11.10
CA VAL A 377 -3.04 -13.81 -12.10
C VAL A 377 -2.33 -14.87 -12.94
N MET A 378 -1.04 -15.08 -12.72
CA MET A 378 -0.23 -16.14 -13.31
C MET A 378 0.44 -16.93 -12.20
N ASP A 379 0.72 -18.22 -12.48
CA ASP A 379 1.45 -19.06 -11.53
C ASP A 379 2.84 -18.47 -11.19
N ASN A 380 3.31 -18.71 -9.97
CA ASN A 380 4.61 -18.23 -9.47
C ASN A 380 4.80 -16.69 -9.54
N THR A 381 3.73 -15.93 -9.32
CA THR A 381 3.75 -14.47 -9.27
C THR A 381 3.21 -13.89 -7.97
N GLY A 382 3.16 -14.67 -6.90
CA GLY A 382 2.60 -14.29 -5.60
C GLY A 382 3.46 -13.30 -4.82
N PHE A 383 2.79 -12.55 -3.94
CA PHE A 383 3.40 -11.60 -3.02
C PHE A 383 2.74 -11.66 -1.64
N GLU A 384 3.55 -11.75 -0.60
CA GLU A 384 3.11 -11.73 0.79
C GLU A 384 3.88 -10.67 1.57
N LYS A 385 3.19 -9.91 2.43
CA LYS A 385 3.82 -8.85 3.23
C LYS A 385 3.22 -8.78 4.63
N TYR A 386 4.07 -8.75 5.63
CA TYR A 386 3.76 -8.41 7.01
C TYR A 386 4.35 -7.06 7.34
N SER A 387 3.58 -6.16 7.90
CA SER A 387 4.02 -4.80 8.24
C SER A 387 3.66 -4.44 9.67
N GLY A 388 4.46 -3.60 10.30
CA GLY A 388 4.20 -3.11 11.64
C GLY A 388 4.64 -1.66 11.81
N ARG A 389 3.89 -0.90 12.61
CA ARG A 389 4.17 0.50 12.92
C ARG A 389 3.92 0.80 14.39
N LEU A 390 4.75 1.67 14.96
CA LEU A 390 4.57 2.23 16.29
C LEU A 390 5.03 3.69 16.29
N ASN A 391 4.11 4.60 16.53
CA ASN A 391 4.37 6.03 16.70
C ASN A 391 4.02 6.41 18.15
N ILE A 392 4.96 6.96 18.86
CA ILE A 392 4.78 7.45 20.25
C ILE A 392 5.23 8.90 20.31
N THR A 393 4.43 9.75 20.92
CA THR A 393 4.79 11.13 21.26
C THR A 393 4.53 11.36 22.74
N ALA A 394 5.55 11.88 23.45
CA ALA A 394 5.49 12.11 24.88
C ALA A 394 5.89 13.56 25.24
N ASP A 395 4.97 14.29 25.85
CA ASP A 395 5.21 15.63 26.40
C ASP A 395 5.74 15.49 27.84
N ILE A 396 7.07 15.30 27.96
CA ILE A 396 7.76 15.01 29.23
C ILE A 396 7.70 16.21 30.18
N LYS A 397 7.85 17.38 29.60
CA LYS A 397 7.76 18.69 30.30
C LYS A 397 7.11 19.68 29.33
N PRO A 398 6.56 20.81 29.79
CA PRO A 398 6.02 21.85 28.90
C PRO A 398 7.01 22.36 27.85
N TRP A 399 8.30 22.23 28.16
CA TRP A 399 9.40 22.64 27.28
C TRP A 399 10.09 21.47 26.54
N LEU A 400 9.71 20.19 26.78
CA LEU A 400 10.35 19.01 26.19
C LEU A 400 9.32 18.01 25.70
N THR A 401 9.28 17.80 24.39
CA THR A 401 8.52 16.74 23.72
C THR A 401 9.49 15.73 23.10
N LEU A 402 9.25 14.44 23.30
CA LEU A 402 9.98 13.33 22.66
C LEU A 402 9.05 12.56 21.75
N GLY A 403 9.55 12.18 20.57
CA GLY A 403 8.88 11.34 19.61
C GLY A 403 9.71 10.11 19.25
N ALA A 404 9.06 8.96 19.10
CA ALA A 404 9.66 7.74 18.59
C ALA A 404 8.73 7.15 17.53
N TYR A 405 9.27 6.91 16.34
CA TYR A 405 8.56 6.38 15.18
C TYR A 405 9.31 5.16 14.69
N VAL A 406 8.66 4.02 14.71
CA VAL A 406 9.23 2.75 14.25
C VAL A 406 8.27 2.12 13.27
N ASN A 407 8.74 1.79 12.10
CA ASN A 407 7.98 0.99 11.15
C ASN A 407 8.89 0.01 10.42
N GLY A 408 8.30 -1.08 9.96
CA GLY A 408 9.02 -2.05 9.17
C GLY A 408 8.08 -3.05 8.51
N TYR A 409 8.64 -3.80 7.58
CA TYR A 409 7.94 -4.89 6.95
C TYR A 409 8.89 -6.04 6.62
N VAL A 410 8.29 -7.20 6.49
CA VAL A 410 8.90 -8.39 5.88
C VAL A 410 8.01 -8.77 4.71
N SER A 411 8.58 -8.94 3.54
CA SER A 411 7.84 -9.39 2.36
C SER A 411 8.56 -10.53 1.66
N ASN A 412 7.77 -11.35 0.99
CA ASN A 412 8.22 -12.44 0.16
C ASN A 412 7.49 -12.38 -1.17
N MET A 413 8.23 -12.48 -2.26
CA MET A 413 7.70 -12.45 -3.62
C MET A 413 8.21 -13.67 -4.38
N ASP A 414 7.30 -14.33 -5.08
CA ASP A 414 7.66 -15.40 -6.01
C ASP A 414 8.27 -14.79 -7.26
N PRO A 415 9.38 -15.33 -7.75
CA PRO A 415 9.98 -14.85 -8.97
C PRO A 415 9.28 -15.48 -10.18
N ALA A 416 8.37 -14.78 -10.83
CA ALA A 416 8.02 -15.14 -12.20
C ALA A 416 9.23 -14.85 -13.08
N ALA A 417 9.83 -15.85 -13.71
CA ALA A 417 11.08 -15.49 -14.30
C ALA A 417 11.73 -16.38 -15.31
N LYS A 418 12.34 -15.71 -16.23
CA LYS A 418 13.47 -16.16 -17.00
C LYS A 418 14.72 -16.25 -16.13
N TYR A 419 15.32 -17.45 -16.04
CA TYR A 419 16.67 -17.59 -15.52
C TYR A 419 17.64 -17.10 -16.59
N THR A 420 18.38 -16.03 -16.31
CA THR A 420 19.49 -15.58 -17.12
C THR A 420 20.74 -15.51 -16.25
N ASP A 421 21.88 -15.91 -16.81
CA ASP A 421 23.20 -15.79 -16.16
C ASP A 421 23.58 -14.31 -15.93
N ASP A 422 22.82 -13.38 -16.50
CA ASP A 422 23.05 -11.95 -16.39
C ASP A 422 22.41 -11.38 -15.13
N SER A 423 23.16 -10.56 -14.42
CA SER A 423 22.73 -9.84 -13.22
C SER A 423 21.59 -8.84 -13.47
N SER A 424 21.28 -8.51 -14.70
CA SER A 424 20.15 -7.69 -15.14
C SER A 424 18.84 -8.53 -15.15
N THR A 425 18.54 -9.18 -14.06
CA THR A 425 17.38 -10.02 -13.95
C THR A 425 16.10 -9.21 -13.75
N SER A 426 15.62 -8.60 -14.81
CA SER A 426 14.21 -8.26 -14.87
C SER A 426 13.44 -9.58 -14.99
N THR A 427 12.69 -9.92 -13.98
CA THR A 427 11.61 -10.90 -14.05
C THR A 427 10.54 -10.28 -14.93
N SER A 428 10.63 -10.48 -16.23
CA SER A 428 9.66 -9.88 -17.15
C SER A 428 8.47 -10.80 -17.27
N VAL A 429 7.41 -10.45 -16.56
CA VAL A 429 6.06 -10.98 -16.81
C VAL A 429 5.66 -10.71 -18.27
N ASP A 430 6.17 -9.64 -18.86
CA ASP A 430 5.95 -9.26 -20.25
C ASP A 430 6.44 -10.33 -21.24
N ASP A 431 7.54 -11.02 -20.91
CA ASP A 431 8.02 -12.15 -21.73
C ASP A 431 6.99 -13.27 -21.79
N VAL A 432 6.35 -13.60 -20.64
CA VAL A 432 5.35 -14.67 -20.59
C VAL A 432 4.12 -14.32 -21.43
N PHE A 433 3.66 -13.08 -21.37
CA PHE A 433 2.55 -12.60 -22.21
C PHE A 433 2.90 -12.67 -23.69
N THR A 434 4.12 -12.24 -24.06
CA THR A 434 4.61 -12.32 -25.43
C THR A 434 4.64 -13.77 -25.92
N TYR A 435 5.10 -14.71 -25.08
CA TYR A 435 5.09 -16.13 -25.46
C TYR A 435 3.67 -16.69 -25.55
N ALA A 436 2.78 -16.37 -24.63
CA ALA A 436 1.39 -16.81 -24.66
C ALA A 436 0.66 -16.33 -25.91
N SER A 437 0.94 -15.11 -26.37
CA SER A 437 0.33 -14.55 -27.59
C SER A 437 0.93 -15.08 -28.90
N ALA A 438 2.16 -15.62 -28.86
CA ALA A 438 2.89 -16.07 -30.04
C ALA A 438 2.96 -17.61 -30.19
N THR A 439 2.56 -18.36 -29.15
CA THR A 439 2.62 -19.82 -29.17
C THR A 439 1.48 -20.40 -30.01
N THR A 440 1.80 -21.42 -30.83
CA THR A 440 0.84 -22.11 -31.65
C THR A 440 -0.15 -22.95 -30.84
N PRO A 441 -1.42 -23.03 -31.19
CA PRO A 441 -2.40 -23.82 -30.46
C PRO A 441 -2.21 -25.35 -30.56
N GLY A 442 -1.32 -25.82 -31.42
CA GLY A 442 -1.02 -27.25 -31.64
C GLY A 442 -0.11 -27.88 -30.58
N MET A 443 0.09 -27.22 -29.45
CA MET A 443 0.94 -27.66 -28.35
C MET A 443 0.11 -27.80 -27.06
N VAL A 444 0.27 -28.92 -26.34
CA VAL A 444 -0.39 -29.11 -25.05
C VAL A 444 0.21 -28.15 -24.03
N PHE A 445 -0.62 -27.49 -23.25
CA PHE A 445 -0.23 -26.61 -22.16
C PHE A 445 0.45 -27.41 -21.02
N GLN A 446 -0.31 -28.21 -20.34
CA GLN A 446 0.15 -29.17 -19.36
C GLN A 446 -0.80 -30.38 -19.34
N ALA A 447 -0.25 -31.56 -19.35
CA ALA A 447 -1.04 -32.78 -19.24
C ALA A 447 -1.54 -32.98 -17.81
N PRO A 448 -2.62 -33.77 -17.59
CA PRO A 448 -3.15 -34.06 -16.26
C PRO A 448 -2.15 -34.72 -15.29
N ASP A 449 -1.10 -35.34 -15.80
CA ASP A 449 -0.02 -35.93 -15.02
C ASP A 449 1.09 -34.92 -14.65
N GLY A 450 0.95 -33.66 -15.07
CA GLY A 450 1.89 -32.57 -14.77
C GLY A 450 2.99 -32.37 -15.81
N ARG A 451 3.09 -33.21 -16.86
CA ARG A 451 4.08 -33.04 -17.93
C ARG A 451 3.74 -31.83 -18.81
N PHE A 452 4.72 -31.03 -19.15
CA PHE A 452 4.54 -29.90 -20.07
C PHE A 452 4.59 -30.36 -21.53
N GLY A 453 3.69 -29.79 -22.33
CA GLY A 453 3.64 -30.12 -23.74
C GLY A 453 4.70 -29.40 -24.57
N ALA A 454 5.09 -30.08 -25.61
CA ALA A 454 5.79 -29.57 -26.76
C ALA A 454 4.88 -29.73 -28.01
N MET A 455 5.36 -29.26 -29.16
CA MET A 455 4.66 -29.39 -30.40
C MET A 455 4.47 -30.86 -30.79
N ASN A 456 3.27 -31.24 -31.15
CA ASN A 456 2.94 -32.57 -31.59
C ASN A 456 3.03 -32.75 -33.14
N ASN A 457 2.93 -31.64 -33.89
CA ASN A 457 2.97 -31.68 -35.34
C ASN A 457 4.41 -31.58 -35.87
N PRO A 458 4.95 -32.60 -36.56
CA PRO A 458 6.31 -32.56 -37.10
C PRO A 458 6.49 -31.57 -38.25
N GLU A 459 5.42 -31.15 -38.92
CA GLU A 459 5.46 -30.13 -39.97
C GLU A 459 5.55 -28.71 -39.41
N ASP A 460 5.33 -28.52 -38.09
CA ASP A 460 5.41 -27.23 -37.45
C ASP A 460 6.78 -27.02 -36.80
N ASP A 461 7.63 -26.27 -37.49
CA ASP A 461 8.98 -25.89 -37.01
C ASP A 461 9.00 -24.59 -36.20
N ALA A 462 7.86 -23.94 -35.98
CA ALA A 462 7.73 -22.73 -35.17
C ALA A 462 8.22 -22.91 -33.75
N GLN A 463 8.42 -24.13 -33.33
CA GLN A 463 8.90 -24.53 -32.01
C GLN A 463 10.27 -24.06 -31.63
N SER A 464 11.17 -23.85 -32.58
CA SER A 464 12.54 -23.44 -32.25
C SER A 464 12.60 -22.06 -31.63
N ALA A 465 11.57 -21.23 -31.86
CA ALA A 465 11.51 -19.85 -31.41
C ALA A 465 10.65 -19.62 -30.15
N VAL A 466 9.65 -20.46 -29.89
CA VAL A 466 8.66 -20.20 -28.83
C VAL A 466 8.54 -21.38 -27.87
N ASN A 467 8.79 -21.12 -26.59
CA ASN A 467 8.63 -22.10 -25.52
C ASN A 467 7.20 -22.08 -24.98
N ASN A 468 6.77 -23.21 -24.45
CA ASN A 468 5.58 -23.30 -23.63
C ASN A 468 5.59 -22.22 -22.54
N PRO A 469 4.61 -21.31 -22.47
CA PRO A 469 4.57 -20.21 -21.49
C PRO A 469 4.61 -20.68 -20.05
N LEU A 470 3.99 -21.81 -19.70
CA LEU A 470 4.05 -22.39 -18.37
C LEU A 470 5.44 -22.86 -17.98
N VAL A 471 6.19 -23.40 -18.94
CA VAL A 471 7.59 -23.75 -18.69
C VAL A 471 8.37 -22.51 -18.33
N ARG A 472 8.08 -21.37 -18.94
CA ARG A 472 8.69 -20.08 -18.57
C ARG A 472 8.39 -19.67 -17.15
N LEU A 473 7.14 -19.82 -16.71
CA LEU A 473 6.74 -19.49 -15.32
C LEU A 473 7.37 -20.44 -14.28
N ASN A 474 7.63 -21.69 -14.67
CA ASN A 474 8.06 -22.76 -13.76
C ASN A 474 9.56 -23.08 -13.82
N GLN A 475 10.32 -22.49 -14.76
CA GLN A 475 11.74 -22.81 -14.94
C GLN A 475 12.67 -22.24 -13.84
N VAL A 476 12.17 -21.41 -12.94
CA VAL A 476 12.93 -20.86 -11.82
C VAL A 476 12.18 -21.10 -10.51
N ALA A 477 12.83 -21.80 -9.59
CA ALA A 477 12.39 -21.88 -8.21
C ALA A 477 13.17 -20.90 -7.33
N GLY A 478 12.53 -20.41 -6.27
CA GLY A 478 13.16 -19.55 -5.29
C GLY A 478 12.22 -18.46 -4.80
N ASN A 479 12.79 -17.40 -4.26
CA ASN A 479 12.02 -16.27 -3.74
C ASN A 479 12.87 -15.00 -3.66
N ILE A 480 12.18 -13.86 -3.57
CA ILE A 480 12.77 -12.56 -3.27
C ILE A 480 12.20 -12.11 -1.93
N ALA A 481 13.03 -12.11 -0.90
CA ALA A 481 12.64 -11.67 0.43
C ALA A 481 13.20 -10.27 0.69
N LYS A 482 12.37 -9.36 1.22
CA LYS A 482 12.80 -8.02 1.65
C LYS A 482 12.42 -7.82 3.11
N HIS A 483 13.37 -7.26 3.87
CA HIS A 483 13.20 -6.88 5.25
C HIS A 483 13.52 -5.40 5.37
N ASN A 484 12.57 -4.61 5.83
CA ASN A 484 12.79 -3.19 6.09
C ASN A 484 12.56 -2.89 7.56
N LEU A 485 13.43 -2.08 8.12
CA LEU A 485 13.22 -1.46 9.43
C LEU A 485 13.63 0.00 9.36
N ARG A 486 12.71 0.86 9.74
CA ARG A 486 12.93 2.29 9.82
C ARG A 486 12.60 2.77 11.23
N THR A 487 13.50 3.55 11.79
CA THR A 487 13.34 4.19 13.10
C THR A 487 13.61 5.67 12.98
N ARG A 488 12.85 6.49 13.68
CA ARG A 488 13.09 7.90 13.83
C ARG A 488 12.83 8.34 15.26
N PHE A 489 13.78 9.04 15.85
CA PHE A 489 13.66 9.66 17.16
C PHE A 489 13.71 11.16 17.01
N VAL A 490 12.81 11.85 17.67
CA VAL A 490 12.65 13.31 17.58
C VAL A 490 12.63 13.88 18.99
N ALA A 491 13.38 14.94 19.22
CA ALA A 491 13.34 15.71 20.46
C ALA A 491 13.06 17.19 20.13
N THR A 492 12.01 17.76 20.72
CA THR A 492 11.66 19.17 20.55
C THR A 492 11.77 19.88 21.89
N LEU A 493 12.63 20.89 21.94
CA LEU A 493 12.83 21.80 23.07
C LEU A 493 12.09 23.10 22.78
N LYS A 494 11.31 23.60 23.74
CA LYS A 494 10.60 24.89 23.71
C LYS A 494 11.00 25.74 24.89
N PRO A 495 12.22 26.36 24.90
CA PRO A 495 12.77 27.07 26.06
C PRO A 495 11.91 28.26 26.48
N PHE A 496 11.29 28.97 25.52
CA PHE A 496 10.39 30.09 25.75
C PHE A 496 9.35 30.20 24.63
N LYS A 497 8.32 31.01 24.85
CA LYS A 497 7.21 31.19 23.92
C LYS A 497 7.70 31.65 22.54
N GLY A 498 7.26 30.97 21.51
CA GLY A 498 7.61 31.26 20.10
C GLY A 498 8.94 30.66 19.63
N PHE A 499 9.80 30.12 20.50
CA PHE A 499 11.06 29.51 20.09
C PHE A 499 11.07 28.00 20.34
N SER A 500 11.53 27.25 19.33
CA SER A 500 11.70 25.80 19.42
C SER A 500 12.98 25.35 18.75
N ILE A 501 13.58 24.29 19.28
CA ILE A 501 14.68 23.55 18.66
C ILE A 501 14.21 22.10 18.54
N THR A 502 14.17 21.58 17.33
CA THR A 502 13.84 20.19 17.04
C THR A 502 15.05 19.49 16.46
N GLY A 503 15.49 18.42 17.11
CA GLY A 503 16.51 17.52 16.60
C GLY A 503 15.91 16.16 16.27
N SER A 504 16.33 15.54 15.18
CA SER A 504 15.92 14.17 14.84
C SER A 504 17.09 13.30 14.40
N TYR A 505 16.94 12.00 14.65
CA TYR A 505 17.81 10.93 14.17
C TYR A 505 16.94 9.88 13.50
N SER A 506 17.25 9.56 12.25
CA SER A 506 16.55 8.51 11.50
C SER A 506 17.54 7.46 11.00
N TYR A 507 17.15 6.21 11.12
CA TYR A 507 17.86 5.06 10.55
C TYR A 507 16.88 4.22 9.74
N ASP A 508 17.21 3.95 8.49
CA ASP A 508 16.45 3.12 7.58
C ASP A 508 17.37 2.03 7.02
N VAL A 509 16.95 0.78 7.10
CA VAL A 509 17.66 -0.36 6.54
C VAL A 509 16.72 -1.23 5.74
N VAL A 510 17.16 -1.60 4.56
CA VAL A 510 16.52 -2.60 3.70
C VAL A 510 17.53 -3.71 3.46
N ASP A 511 17.17 -4.92 3.83
CA ASP A 511 17.89 -6.14 3.47
C ASP A 511 17.07 -6.86 2.41
N GLU A 512 17.66 -7.14 1.25
CA GLU A 512 17.03 -7.88 0.15
C GLU A 512 17.80 -9.15 -0.14
N GLU A 513 17.12 -10.27 -0.09
CA GLU A 513 17.67 -11.59 -0.35
C GLU A 513 16.94 -12.19 -1.56
N ARG A 514 17.68 -12.50 -2.65
CA ARG A 514 17.13 -13.19 -3.81
C ARG A 514 17.79 -14.56 -3.91
N LYS A 515 16.96 -15.60 -3.91
CA LYS A 515 17.38 -16.97 -4.15
C LYS A 515 16.74 -17.44 -5.45
N ARG A 516 17.57 -17.95 -6.34
CA ARG A 516 17.10 -18.48 -7.61
C ARG A 516 17.82 -19.77 -7.93
N LYS A 517 17.04 -20.73 -8.35
CA LYS A 517 17.52 -22.05 -8.76
C LYS A 517 16.80 -22.41 -10.06
N PRO A 518 17.53 -22.74 -11.14
CA PRO A 518 16.88 -23.26 -12.34
C PRO A 518 16.22 -24.60 -12.04
N VAL A 519 15.08 -24.81 -12.65
CA VAL A 519 14.36 -26.09 -12.64
C VAL A 519 14.45 -26.68 -14.03
N ILE A 520 14.94 -27.90 -14.13
CA ILE A 520 15.00 -28.63 -15.37
C ILE A 520 13.60 -29.18 -15.63
N LEU A 521 12.98 -28.73 -16.70
CA LEU A 521 11.65 -29.12 -17.12
C LEU A 521 11.71 -29.75 -18.51
N GLU A 522 11.05 -30.87 -18.67
CA GLU A 522 10.93 -31.60 -19.92
C GLU A 522 9.65 -31.18 -20.63
N GLN A 523 9.72 -31.02 -21.95
CA GLN A 523 8.57 -30.78 -22.82
C GLN A 523 8.36 -32.00 -23.71
N TRP A 524 7.14 -32.51 -23.70
CA TRP A 524 6.78 -33.78 -24.29
C TRP A 524 5.93 -33.59 -25.56
N ASN A 525 6.34 -34.23 -26.65
CA ASN A 525 5.45 -34.51 -27.76
C ASN A 525 4.58 -35.72 -27.37
N PHE A 526 3.30 -35.49 -27.11
CA PHE A 526 2.37 -36.53 -26.68
C PHE A 526 1.87 -37.41 -27.83
N ARG A 527 2.09 -37.02 -29.08
CA ARG A 527 1.77 -37.87 -30.23
C ARG A 527 2.74 -39.05 -30.35
N ASP A 528 4.04 -38.75 -30.15
CA ASP A 528 5.12 -39.71 -30.34
C ASP A 528 5.68 -40.23 -28.99
N GLU A 529 5.16 -39.75 -27.85
CA GLU A 529 5.60 -40.05 -26.50
C GLU A 529 7.10 -39.78 -26.29
N LEU A 530 7.61 -38.67 -26.81
CA LEU A 530 9.02 -38.31 -26.78
C LEU A 530 9.26 -36.98 -26.09
N ILE A 531 10.37 -36.89 -25.36
CA ILE A 531 10.89 -35.61 -24.88
C ILE A 531 11.55 -34.92 -26.09
N THR A 532 10.99 -33.80 -26.51
CA THR A 532 11.52 -33.03 -27.65
C THR A 532 12.40 -31.86 -27.19
N ARG A 533 12.19 -31.40 -25.97
CA ARG A 533 12.93 -30.28 -25.40
C ARG A 533 13.08 -30.42 -23.90
N THR A 534 14.22 -29.96 -23.41
CA THR A 534 14.48 -29.80 -21.97
C THR A 534 14.93 -28.36 -21.75
N THR A 535 14.46 -27.72 -20.66
CA THR A 535 15.00 -26.39 -20.34
C THR A 535 16.48 -26.50 -20.11
N GLU A 536 17.27 -25.66 -20.77
CA GLU A 536 18.71 -25.60 -20.55
C GLU A 536 18.97 -25.15 -19.11
N GLY A 537 19.30 -26.10 -18.27
CA GLY A 537 19.74 -25.85 -16.92
C GLY A 537 21.24 -25.97 -16.85
N LYS A 538 21.99 -24.87 -16.92
CA LYS A 538 23.20 -24.85 -16.16
C LYS A 538 22.77 -24.96 -14.71
N SER A 539 23.22 -25.98 -14.00
CA SER A 539 22.92 -26.18 -12.58
C SER A 539 23.59 -25.06 -11.77
N SER A 540 23.09 -23.84 -11.87
CA SER A 540 23.64 -22.72 -11.12
C SER A 540 22.62 -22.24 -10.10
N ILE A 541 23.05 -22.14 -8.86
CA ILE A 541 22.28 -21.49 -7.80
C ILE A 541 22.78 -20.07 -7.69
N MET A 542 21.89 -19.12 -7.83
CA MET A 542 22.19 -17.70 -7.63
C MET A 542 21.62 -17.24 -6.28
N ASN A 543 22.48 -16.70 -5.45
CA ASN A 543 22.09 -16.00 -4.24
C ASN A 543 22.57 -14.55 -4.35
N TYR A 544 21.65 -13.62 -4.16
CA TYR A 544 21.94 -12.20 -4.03
C TYR A 544 21.59 -11.76 -2.62
N ASP A 545 22.47 -10.99 -2.00
CA ASP A 545 22.29 -10.41 -0.67
C ASP A 545 22.61 -8.91 -0.79
N GLY A 546 21.57 -8.09 -0.78
CA GLY A 546 21.64 -6.63 -0.90
C GLY A 546 21.27 -5.98 0.41
N LYS A 547 22.07 -5.01 0.84
CA LYS A 547 21.79 -4.23 2.05
C LYS A 547 21.95 -2.75 1.77
N THR A 548 20.87 -2.01 1.98
CA THR A 548 20.86 -0.55 1.90
C THR A 548 20.65 0.03 3.29
N GLN A 549 21.48 0.99 3.66
CA GLN A 549 21.40 1.68 4.94
C GLN A 549 21.41 3.19 4.71
N ARG A 550 20.49 3.88 5.37
CA ARG A 550 20.41 5.35 5.34
C ARG A 550 20.33 5.88 6.75
N TYR A 551 21.19 6.83 7.06
CA TYR A 551 21.22 7.58 8.31
C TYR A 551 20.92 9.03 7.99
N PHE A 552 19.95 9.62 8.67
CA PHE A 552 19.61 11.02 8.50
C PHE A 552 19.49 11.69 9.88
N ASN A 553 20.19 12.80 10.05
CA ASN A 553 20.16 13.64 11.25
C ASN A 553 19.80 15.04 10.82
N ASP A 554 18.96 15.69 11.58
CA ASP A 554 18.66 17.11 11.40
C ASP A 554 18.48 17.83 12.73
N VAL A 555 18.81 19.11 12.74
CA VAL A 555 18.53 20.03 13.84
C VAL A 555 17.98 21.32 13.24
N VAL A 556 16.81 21.74 13.71
CA VAL A 556 16.13 22.94 13.23
C VAL A 556 15.74 23.81 14.41
N ALA A 557 16.19 25.06 14.41
CA ALA A 557 15.72 26.09 15.32
C ALA A 557 14.70 26.97 14.61
N ARG A 558 13.56 27.18 15.24
CA ARG A 558 12.46 28.01 14.72
C ARG A 558 12.06 29.05 15.74
N TYR A 559 11.83 30.28 15.25
CA TYR A 559 11.19 31.34 16.00
C TYR A 559 9.94 31.83 15.30
N GLU A 560 8.81 31.76 15.98
CA GLU A 560 7.52 32.23 15.46
C GLU A 560 6.84 33.09 16.51
N ASN A 561 6.57 34.33 16.19
CA ASN A 561 5.89 35.25 17.09
C ASN A 561 5.05 36.27 16.30
N ARG A 562 4.05 36.81 16.99
CA ARG A 562 3.22 37.89 16.48
C ARG A 562 3.39 39.11 17.35
N PHE A 563 3.51 40.26 16.71
CA PHE A 563 3.75 41.55 17.31
C PHE A 563 2.65 42.53 16.91
N ILE A 564 2.55 43.65 17.64
CA ILE A 564 1.64 44.75 17.32
C ILE A 564 0.17 44.27 17.18
N ASN A 565 -0.36 43.67 18.27
CA ASN A 565 -1.73 43.12 18.30
C ASN A 565 -2.04 42.21 17.11
N ASP A 566 -1.15 41.27 16.84
CA ASP A 566 -1.24 40.28 15.75
C ASP A 566 -1.11 40.81 14.30
N GLN A 567 -0.83 42.11 14.13
CA GLN A 567 -0.67 42.70 12.79
C GLN A 567 0.66 42.34 12.11
N LEU A 568 1.72 42.04 12.88
CA LEU A 568 3.02 41.66 12.33
C LEU A 568 3.39 40.23 12.79
N GLY A 569 3.42 39.29 11.88
CA GLY A 569 3.90 37.92 12.12
C GLY A 569 5.35 37.75 11.65
N LEU A 570 6.21 37.25 12.51
CA LEU A 570 7.59 36.86 12.18
C LEU A 570 7.74 35.34 12.33
N ASN A 571 8.13 34.68 11.25
CA ASN A 571 8.52 33.26 11.25
C ASN A 571 9.92 33.14 10.64
N ALA A 572 10.88 32.74 11.45
CA ALA A 572 12.27 32.54 11.05
C ALA A 572 12.72 31.10 11.40
N MET A 573 13.50 30.52 10.54
CA MET A 573 13.99 29.15 10.71
C MET A 573 15.44 29.07 10.25
N ILE A 574 16.26 28.33 10.99
CA ILE A 574 17.59 27.90 10.61
C ILE A 574 17.76 26.43 10.94
N GLY A 575 18.38 25.68 10.05
CA GLY A 575 18.57 24.24 10.23
C GLY A 575 19.85 23.74 9.61
N ALA A 576 20.29 22.59 10.09
CA ALA A 576 21.38 21.81 9.51
C ALA A 576 20.95 20.35 9.46
N SER A 577 21.33 19.66 8.38
CA SER A 577 21.06 18.24 8.22
C SER A 577 22.29 17.51 7.67
N GLN A 578 22.38 16.23 8.02
CA GLN A 578 23.41 15.33 7.53
C GLN A 578 22.76 14.02 7.11
N GLU A 579 23.13 13.53 5.96
CA GLU A 579 22.71 12.23 5.45
C GLU A 579 23.94 11.37 5.11
N ARG A 580 23.83 10.08 5.42
CA ARG A 580 24.77 9.05 5.00
C ARG A 580 24.00 7.91 4.38
N TYR A 581 24.36 7.57 3.16
CA TYR A 581 23.84 6.41 2.43
C TYR A 581 24.97 5.39 2.27
N ALA A 582 24.68 4.12 2.48
CA ALA A 582 25.57 3.01 2.26
C ALA A 582 24.81 1.85 1.61
N GLU A 583 25.40 1.28 0.60
CA GLU A 583 24.86 0.12 -0.10
C GLU A 583 25.92 -0.96 -0.15
N PHE A 584 25.52 -2.19 0.11
CA PHE A 584 26.35 -3.37 0.00
C PHE A 584 25.55 -4.43 -0.79
N ASN A 585 26.18 -4.95 -1.85
CA ASN A 585 25.59 -5.98 -2.68
C ASN A 585 26.58 -7.13 -2.80
N LEU A 586 26.12 -8.35 -2.53
CA LEU A 586 26.89 -9.57 -2.70
C LEU A 586 26.08 -10.52 -3.59
N GLN A 587 26.64 -10.88 -4.73
CA GLN A 587 26.08 -11.89 -5.60
C GLN A 587 27.00 -13.11 -5.58
N MET A 588 26.42 -14.27 -5.32
CA MET A 588 27.11 -15.55 -5.32
C MET A 588 26.43 -16.46 -6.33
N GLN A 589 27.20 -16.98 -7.25
CA GLN A 589 26.76 -17.97 -8.22
C GLN A 589 27.61 -19.21 -8.08
N GLN A 590 26.98 -20.36 -7.98
CA GLN A 590 27.65 -21.65 -7.98
C GLN A 590 27.14 -22.42 -9.19
N ASN A 591 28.03 -22.67 -10.14
CA ASN A 591 27.79 -23.57 -11.25
C ASN A 591 28.18 -24.97 -10.80
N SER A 592 27.33 -25.98 -11.04
CA SER A 592 27.73 -27.37 -10.97
C SER A 592 28.17 -27.78 -12.38
N ASP A 593 29.37 -28.30 -12.48
CA ASP A 593 29.91 -28.90 -13.71
C ASP A 593 29.10 -30.13 -14.11
#